data_fce69d842619b52cf67286e426e38476
#
_entry.id   fce69d842619b52cf67286e426e38476
#
_cell.length_a   1.000
_cell.length_b   1.000
_cell.length_c   1.000
_cell.angle_alpha   90.00
_cell.angle_beta   90.00
_cell.angle_gamma   90.00
#
_symmetry.space_group_name_H-M   'P 1'
#
loop_
_entity.id
_entity.type
_entity.pdbx_description
1 polymer ?
#
loop_
_entity_poly.entity_id
_entity_poly.type
_entity_poly.pdbx_seq_one_letter_code
_entity_poly.pdbx_strand_id
1 'polypeptide(L)'
;GVQTCALPISIIPAIGTKYDLGIAAFTITKERMQSVDFVSYFTAGMGYAVAKGNPKNVNPDDLCGLNVAVETGTVEEDAINETAKQCKADGKKDITIQSSKQQTDATTAVVTGKADVFFADSPVVGYAIAQTEGQLEQLGKDFDSVPNAIAIKKGDSQTTEAVQKAMQKLMDDGTYGKILQHWGVESGALDKAEINPSVG
;
A
#
# COMPACT_ATOMS: atom_id res chain seq x y z
N GLY A 1 -0.35 -23.46 4.04
CA GLY A 1 -1.39 -22.65 4.67
C GLY A 1 -1.25 -21.18 4.32
N VAL A 2 -2.34 -20.44 4.35
CA VAL A 2 -2.29 -18.98 4.21
C VAL A 2 -1.90 -18.40 5.56
N GLN A 3 -0.79 -17.65 5.64
CA GLN A 3 -0.41 -16.91 6.82
C GLN A 3 -0.76 -15.44 6.61
N THR A 4 -1.63 -14.91 7.45
CA THR A 4 -1.96 -13.50 7.54
C THR A 4 -1.11 -12.84 8.62
N CYS A 5 -0.96 -11.51 8.63
CA CYS A 5 -0.27 -10.72 9.65
C CYS A 5 1.27 -10.83 9.66
N ALA A 6 1.91 -11.01 8.51
CA ALA A 6 3.34 -10.77 8.39
C ALA A 6 3.58 -9.35 7.85
N LEU A 7 4.56 -8.65 8.40
CA LEU A 7 4.96 -7.32 7.91
C LEU A 7 5.48 -7.37 6.46
N PRO A 8 5.18 -6.41 5.60
CA PRO A 8 5.74 -6.33 4.24
C PRO A 8 7.25 -6.50 4.22
N ILE A 9 7.96 -5.85 5.13
CA ILE A 9 9.43 -5.94 5.28
C ILE A 9 9.91 -7.36 5.60
N SER A 10 9.09 -8.23 6.19
CA SER A 10 9.45 -9.61 6.55
C SER A 10 9.01 -10.66 5.53
N ILE A 11 8.05 -10.34 4.66
CA ILE A 11 7.53 -11.28 3.67
C ILE A 11 8.50 -11.43 2.51
N ILE A 12 8.90 -10.33 1.85
CA ILE A 12 9.76 -10.36 0.66
C ILE A 12 11.06 -11.13 0.91
N PRO A 13 11.82 -10.90 2.01
CA PRO A 13 13.04 -11.68 2.28
C PRO A 13 12.79 -13.16 2.57
N ALA A 14 11.56 -13.53 2.94
CA ALA A 14 11.20 -14.90 3.29
C ALA A 14 10.57 -15.69 2.10
N ILE A 15 10.34 -15.04 0.95
CA ILE A 15 9.87 -15.70 -0.27
C ILE A 15 10.90 -16.71 -0.76
N GLY A 16 10.45 -17.91 -1.06
CA GLY A 16 11.29 -19.03 -1.51
C GLY A 16 12.03 -19.77 -0.39
N THR A 17 11.86 -19.35 0.88
CA THR A 17 12.41 -20.05 2.06
C THR A 17 11.31 -20.44 3.05
N LYS A 18 10.46 -19.53 3.41
CA LYS A 18 9.34 -19.72 4.35
C LYS A 18 7.98 -19.66 3.64
N TYR A 19 7.89 -18.86 2.59
CA TYR A 19 6.67 -18.64 1.81
C TYR A 19 6.93 -18.97 0.34
N ASP A 20 5.96 -19.60 -0.31
CA ASP A 20 6.00 -19.85 -1.75
C ASP A 20 5.64 -18.60 -2.55
N LEU A 21 4.64 -17.84 -2.05
CA LEU A 21 4.11 -16.62 -2.65
C LEU A 21 3.86 -15.58 -1.57
N GLY A 22 3.96 -14.30 -1.94
CA GLY A 22 3.46 -13.16 -1.18
C GLY A 22 2.34 -12.47 -1.97
N ILE A 23 1.11 -12.44 -1.42
CA ILE A 23 -0.03 -11.76 -2.03
C ILE A 23 -0.52 -10.70 -1.04
N ALA A 24 -0.23 -9.45 -1.35
CA ALA A 24 -0.63 -8.25 -0.62
C ALA A 24 -0.51 -7.05 -1.56
N ALA A 25 -0.74 -5.84 -1.08
CA ALA A 25 -0.50 -4.62 -1.84
C ALA A 25 1.00 -4.33 -1.97
N PHE A 26 1.77 -5.27 -2.54
CA PHE A 26 3.19 -5.03 -2.78
C PHE A 26 3.39 -4.13 -3.98
N THR A 27 3.76 -2.90 -3.73
CA THR A 27 4.26 -1.98 -4.76
C THR A 27 5.51 -2.56 -5.39
N ILE A 28 5.55 -2.60 -6.72
CA ILE A 28 6.72 -3.02 -7.48
C ILE A 28 7.76 -1.90 -7.41
N THR A 29 8.95 -2.18 -6.87
CA THR A 29 10.09 -1.26 -6.87
C THR A 29 11.31 -1.92 -7.46
N LYS A 30 12.25 -1.11 -8.00
CA LYS A 30 13.53 -1.61 -8.52
C LYS A 30 14.32 -2.38 -7.47
N GLU A 31 14.25 -1.94 -6.21
CA GLU A 31 14.91 -2.60 -5.09
C GLU A 31 14.30 -3.98 -4.82
N ARG A 32 12.97 -4.07 -4.67
CA ARG A 32 12.26 -5.32 -4.41
C ARG A 32 12.45 -6.33 -5.55
N MET A 33 12.51 -5.85 -6.80
CA MET A 33 12.77 -6.69 -7.99
C MET A 33 14.15 -7.34 -7.99
N GLN A 34 15.09 -6.90 -7.18
CA GLN A 34 16.38 -7.59 -7.01
C GLN A 34 16.23 -8.89 -6.24
N SER A 35 15.24 -8.98 -5.34
CA SER A 35 15.04 -10.11 -4.42
C SER A 35 13.92 -11.06 -4.84
N VAL A 36 12.92 -10.57 -5.56
CA VAL A 36 11.74 -11.35 -5.99
C VAL A 36 11.36 -11.03 -7.43
N ASP A 37 10.59 -11.94 -8.05
CA ASP A 37 9.86 -11.64 -9.28
C ASP A 37 8.41 -11.27 -8.93
N PHE A 38 7.78 -10.48 -9.79
CA PHE A 38 6.44 -9.96 -9.59
C PHE A 38 5.48 -10.32 -10.72
N VAL A 39 4.22 -10.56 -10.35
CA VAL A 39 3.10 -10.61 -11.31
C VAL A 39 2.11 -9.53 -10.89
N SER A 40 1.90 -8.52 -11.74
CA SER A 40 0.95 -7.44 -11.44
C SER A 40 -0.48 -7.94 -11.47
N TYR A 41 -1.31 -7.42 -10.58
CA TYR A 41 -2.73 -7.79 -10.53
C TYR A 41 -3.67 -6.62 -10.20
N PHE A 42 -3.15 -5.48 -9.79
CA PHE A 42 -3.95 -4.33 -9.38
C PHE A 42 -3.12 -3.06 -9.51
N THR A 43 -3.76 -1.89 -9.57
CA THR A 43 -3.09 -0.58 -9.50
C THR A 43 -3.65 0.20 -8.32
N ALA A 44 -2.79 0.68 -7.45
CA ALA A 44 -3.17 1.57 -6.35
C ALA A 44 -2.30 2.81 -6.34
N GLY A 45 -2.89 3.93 -5.92
CA GLY A 45 -2.16 5.11 -5.51
C GLY A 45 -1.92 5.12 -4.01
N MET A 46 -1.19 6.09 -3.53
CA MET A 46 -1.10 6.43 -2.12
C MET A 46 -2.20 7.42 -1.75
N GLY A 47 -2.64 7.39 -0.51
CA GLY A 47 -3.68 8.29 -0.02
C GLY A 47 -3.54 8.63 1.46
N TYR A 48 -4.18 9.71 1.85
CA TYR A 48 -4.25 10.14 3.25
C TYR A 48 -5.67 10.03 3.80
N ALA A 49 -5.78 9.68 5.08
CA ALA A 49 -7.00 9.91 5.85
C ALA A 49 -6.72 10.71 7.11
N VAL A 50 -7.72 11.46 7.54
CA VAL A 50 -7.70 12.28 8.76
C VAL A 50 -8.95 12.00 9.59
N ALA A 51 -8.98 12.47 10.82
CA ALA A 51 -10.20 12.45 11.62
C ALA A 51 -11.32 13.23 10.92
N LYS A 52 -12.56 12.75 11.04
CA LYS A 52 -13.75 13.32 10.41
C LYS A 52 -13.86 14.84 10.65
N GLY A 53 -14.09 15.56 9.55
CA GLY A 53 -14.17 17.02 9.55
C GLY A 53 -12.82 17.73 9.61
N ASN A 54 -11.72 16.99 9.47
CA ASN A 54 -10.35 17.52 9.47
C ASN A 54 -10.11 18.61 10.56
N PRO A 55 -10.28 18.26 11.85
CA PRO A 55 -10.31 19.26 12.93
C PRO A 55 -9.00 20.05 13.10
N LYS A 56 -7.90 19.54 12.54
CA LYS A 56 -6.59 20.19 12.56
C LYS A 56 -6.29 20.99 11.29
N ASN A 57 -7.25 21.08 10.36
CA ASN A 57 -7.07 21.74 9.06
C ASN A 57 -5.79 21.27 8.35
N VAL A 58 -5.56 19.95 8.33
CA VAL A 58 -4.42 19.35 7.67
C VAL A 58 -4.47 19.70 6.18
N ASN A 59 -3.36 20.21 5.66
CA ASN A 59 -3.17 20.39 4.22
C ASN A 59 -2.39 19.19 3.65
N PRO A 60 -2.94 18.45 2.66
CA PRO A 60 -2.25 17.33 2.06
C PRO A 60 -0.93 17.70 1.36
N ASP A 61 -0.78 18.97 0.96
CA ASP A 61 0.44 19.47 0.31
C ASP A 61 1.52 19.93 1.29
N ASP A 62 1.23 19.98 2.60
CA ASP A 62 2.21 20.36 3.63
C ASP A 62 1.94 19.61 4.94
N LEU A 63 2.67 18.53 5.14
CA LEU A 63 2.57 17.68 6.34
C LEU A 63 3.61 18.05 7.41
N CYS A 64 4.41 19.09 7.21
CA CYS A 64 5.46 19.46 8.15
C CYS A 64 4.87 19.85 9.53
N GLY A 65 5.44 19.25 10.58
CA GLY A 65 5.01 19.45 11.96
C GLY A 65 3.84 18.60 12.42
N LEU A 66 3.35 17.69 11.59
CA LEU A 66 2.27 16.77 11.91
C LEU A 66 2.79 15.41 12.42
N ASN A 67 1.88 14.66 13.07
CA ASN A 67 2.11 13.26 13.42
C ASN A 67 1.48 12.38 12.35
N VAL A 68 2.28 11.62 11.60
CA VAL A 68 1.82 10.75 10.50
C VAL A 68 1.97 9.30 10.90
N ALA A 69 0.88 8.55 10.84
CA ALA A 69 0.85 7.10 11.13
C ALA A 69 0.94 6.30 9.83
N VAL A 70 1.87 5.34 9.79
CA VAL A 70 2.14 4.45 8.66
C VAL A 70 2.36 3.01 9.12
N GLU A 71 2.28 2.05 8.20
CA GLU A 71 2.75 0.69 8.45
C GLU A 71 4.24 0.56 8.13
N THR A 72 4.96 -0.14 8.99
CA THR A 72 6.42 -0.36 8.85
C THR A 72 6.76 -1.17 7.60
N GLY A 73 7.76 -0.72 6.84
CA GLY A 73 8.31 -1.40 5.66
C GLY A 73 7.48 -1.20 4.39
N THR A 74 6.62 -0.18 4.38
CA THR A 74 5.84 0.23 3.22
C THR A 74 6.55 1.33 2.42
N VAL A 75 6.11 1.55 1.20
CA VAL A 75 6.60 2.68 0.38
C VAL A 75 6.13 4.02 0.95
N GLU A 76 5.01 4.03 1.67
CA GLU A 76 4.51 5.21 2.37
C GLU A 76 5.42 5.60 3.54
N GLU A 77 5.98 4.61 4.26
CA GLU A 77 6.97 4.89 5.30
C GLU A 77 8.22 5.53 4.70
N ASP A 78 8.70 5.02 3.56
CA ASP A 78 9.84 5.61 2.85
C ASP A 78 9.51 7.02 2.36
N ALA A 79 8.35 7.22 1.75
CA ALA A 79 7.91 8.52 1.22
C ALA A 79 7.79 9.58 2.33
N ILE A 80 7.18 9.23 3.48
CA ILE A 80 7.04 10.20 4.58
C ILE A 80 8.38 10.51 5.26
N ASN A 81 9.31 9.55 5.28
CA ASN A 81 10.68 9.79 5.75
C ASN A 81 11.41 10.80 4.85
N GLU A 82 11.26 10.71 3.53
CA GLU A 82 11.83 11.70 2.60
C GLU A 82 11.17 13.07 2.78
N THR A 83 9.84 13.12 2.95
CA THR A 83 9.12 14.36 3.23
C THR A 83 9.59 15.00 4.53
N ALA A 84 9.83 14.23 5.59
CA ALA A 84 10.38 14.71 6.85
C ALA A 84 11.78 15.32 6.69
N LYS A 85 12.65 14.67 5.89
CA LYS A 85 13.98 15.24 5.55
C LYS A 85 13.86 16.58 4.82
N GLN A 86 12.90 16.69 3.88
CA GLN A 86 12.66 17.93 3.16
C GLN A 86 12.14 19.03 4.09
N CYS A 87 11.18 18.74 4.99
CA CYS A 87 10.71 19.69 5.99
C CYS A 87 11.87 20.26 6.81
N LYS A 88 12.77 19.40 7.25
CA LYS A 88 13.96 19.80 8.01
C LYS A 88 14.92 20.66 7.19
N ALA A 89 15.16 20.29 5.92
CA ALA A 89 16.02 21.05 5.02
C ALA A 89 15.46 22.47 4.76
N ASP A 90 14.13 22.58 4.69
CA ASP A 90 13.41 23.85 4.50
C ASP A 90 13.26 24.68 5.78
N GLY A 91 13.80 24.20 6.91
CA GLY A 91 13.70 24.88 8.22
C GLY A 91 12.29 24.87 8.81
N LYS A 92 11.40 23.99 8.32
CA LYS A 92 10.07 23.78 8.86
C LYS A 92 10.09 22.85 10.08
N LYS A 93 8.95 22.72 10.76
CA LYS A 93 8.80 21.77 11.85
C LYS A 93 8.93 20.33 11.31
N ASP A 94 9.59 19.48 12.08
CA ASP A 94 9.78 18.09 11.73
C ASP A 94 8.46 17.31 11.77
N ILE A 95 8.34 16.27 10.92
CA ILE A 95 7.23 15.31 10.95
C ILE A 95 7.53 14.27 12.03
N THR A 96 6.55 13.98 12.90
CA THR A 96 6.63 12.83 13.80
C THR A 96 6.04 11.60 13.09
N ILE A 97 6.87 10.63 12.74
CA ILE A 97 6.43 9.42 12.06
C ILE A 97 6.13 8.34 13.11
N GLN A 98 4.90 7.81 13.10
CA GLN A 98 4.46 6.72 13.97
C GLN A 98 4.34 5.45 13.13
N SER A 99 5.42 4.67 13.08
CA SER A 99 5.44 3.40 12.37
C SER A 99 4.83 2.29 13.22
N SER A 100 3.87 1.58 12.67
CA SER A 100 3.14 0.49 13.31
C SER A 100 3.35 -0.83 12.57
N LYS A 101 3.23 -1.95 13.28
CA LYS A 101 3.34 -3.28 12.66
C LYS A 101 2.13 -3.68 11.84
N GLN A 102 1.00 -3.02 12.03
CA GLN A 102 -0.25 -3.31 11.33
C GLN A 102 -0.95 -2.02 10.94
N GLN A 103 -1.62 -2.04 9.79
CA GLN A 103 -2.43 -0.92 9.32
C GLN A 103 -3.54 -0.52 10.31
N THR A 104 -4.12 -1.50 11.00
CA THR A 104 -5.14 -1.26 12.02
C THR A 104 -4.63 -0.45 13.21
N ASP A 105 -3.37 -0.60 13.59
CA ASP A 105 -2.75 0.20 14.65
C ASP A 105 -2.54 1.64 14.19
N ALA A 106 -2.05 1.83 12.95
CA ALA A 106 -1.89 3.15 12.36
C ALA A 106 -3.24 3.87 12.20
N THR A 107 -4.28 3.17 11.73
CA THR A 107 -5.66 3.67 11.66
C THR A 107 -6.16 4.11 13.05
N THR A 108 -5.97 3.26 14.06
CA THR A 108 -6.39 3.53 15.44
C THR A 108 -5.67 4.75 16.02
N ALA A 109 -4.41 4.99 15.66
CA ALA A 109 -3.68 6.16 16.10
C ALA A 109 -4.36 7.47 15.68
N VAL A 110 -4.92 7.52 14.46
CA VAL A 110 -5.65 8.71 13.99
C VAL A 110 -7.03 8.82 14.63
N VAL A 111 -7.77 7.71 14.72
CA VAL A 111 -9.09 7.68 15.37
C VAL A 111 -9.01 8.16 16.84
N THR A 112 -7.94 7.79 17.54
CA THR A 112 -7.72 8.18 18.95
C THR A 112 -7.02 9.53 19.13
N GLY A 113 -6.68 10.24 18.05
CA GLY A 113 -6.01 11.53 18.07
C GLY A 113 -4.52 11.49 18.44
N LYS A 114 -3.91 10.31 18.46
CA LYS A 114 -2.45 10.12 18.66
C LYS A 114 -1.65 10.51 17.42
N ALA A 115 -2.24 10.34 16.24
CA ALA A 115 -1.70 10.82 14.97
C ALA A 115 -2.70 11.77 14.30
N ASP A 116 -2.20 12.58 13.39
CA ASP A 116 -2.98 13.57 12.65
C ASP A 116 -3.42 13.03 11.28
N VAL A 117 -2.58 12.21 10.67
CA VAL A 117 -2.74 11.66 9.32
C VAL A 117 -2.46 10.16 9.33
N PHE A 118 -3.31 9.39 8.69
CA PHE A 118 -3.07 8.01 8.29
C PHE A 118 -2.62 8.01 6.83
N PHE A 119 -1.50 7.35 6.53
CA PHE A 119 -0.92 7.29 5.19
C PHE A 119 -0.73 5.85 4.75
N ALA A 120 -1.36 5.45 3.66
CA ALA A 120 -1.36 4.08 3.14
C ALA A 120 -1.75 4.05 1.65
N ASP A 121 -1.69 2.85 1.03
CA ASP A 121 -2.31 2.61 -0.28
C ASP A 121 -3.79 3.02 -0.29
N SER A 122 -4.27 3.59 -1.39
CA SER A 122 -5.63 4.13 -1.51
C SER A 122 -6.75 3.12 -1.18
N PRO A 123 -6.68 1.82 -1.57
CA PRO A 123 -7.68 0.85 -1.14
C PRO A 123 -7.67 0.59 0.38
N VAL A 124 -6.49 0.68 1.01
CA VAL A 124 -6.34 0.52 2.46
C VAL A 124 -6.94 1.73 3.18
N VAL A 125 -6.71 2.94 2.66
CA VAL A 125 -7.35 4.17 3.15
C VAL A 125 -8.87 4.06 3.06
N GLY A 126 -9.40 3.67 1.90
CA GLY A 126 -10.84 3.47 1.71
C GLY A 126 -11.43 2.44 2.67
N TYR A 127 -10.75 1.31 2.86
CA TYR A 127 -11.15 0.29 3.82
C TYR A 127 -11.14 0.80 5.27
N ALA A 128 -10.09 1.52 5.68
CA ALA A 128 -9.98 2.10 7.02
C ALA A 128 -11.14 3.08 7.29
N ILE A 129 -11.49 3.93 6.32
CA ILE A 129 -12.63 4.85 6.41
C ILE A 129 -13.94 4.07 6.59
N ALA A 130 -14.17 3.02 5.79
CA ALA A 130 -15.36 2.19 5.88
C ALA A 130 -15.47 1.47 7.24
N GLN A 131 -14.36 0.91 7.74
CA GLN A 131 -14.33 0.17 9.01
C GLN A 131 -14.47 1.07 10.27
N THR A 132 -14.16 2.34 10.15
CA THR A 132 -14.26 3.30 11.27
C THR A 132 -15.61 4.01 11.35
N GLU A 133 -16.61 3.56 10.58
CA GLU A 133 -18.00 4.05 10.66
C GLU A 133 -18.11 5.59 10.62
N GLY A 134 -17.30 6.23 9.77
CA GLY A 134 -17.29 7.67 9.58
C GLY A 134 -16.48 8.47 10.60
N GLN A 135 -15.61 7.83 11.38
CA GLN A 135 -14.65 8.55 12.25
C GLN A 135 -13.47 9.10 11.46
N LEU A 136 -13.19 8.53 10.29
CA LEU A 136 -12.17 9.03 9.36
C LEU A 136 -12.80 9.54 8.08
N GLU A 137 -12.08 10.40 7.38
CA GLU A 137 -12.38 10.81 6.02
C GLU A 137 -11.10 10.91 5.19
N GLN A 138 -11.25 10.74 3.87
CA GLN A 138 -10.13 10.89 2.95
C GLN A 138 -9.69 12.36 2.89
N LEU A 139 -8.38 12.58 2.89
CA LEU A 139 -7.78 13.89 2.72
C LEU A 139 -7.15 14.01 1.34
N GLY A 140 -7.68 14.92 0.52
CA GLY A 140 -7.19 15.13 -0.84
C GLY A 140 -7.58 14.01 -1.81
N LYS A 141 -6.80 13.85 -2.87
CA LYS A 141 -6.94 12.80 -3.88
C LYS A 141 -5.82 11.78 -3.74
N ASP A 142 -6.05 10.57 -4.25
CA ASP A 142 -4.98 9.58 -4.41
C ASP A 142 -3.93 10.08 -5.41
N PHE A 143 -2.69 9.71 -5.19
CA PHE A 143 -1.53 10.13 -5.98
C PHE A 143 -0.55 8.96 -6.19
N ASP A 144 0.38 9.11 -7.12
CA ASP A 144 1.45 8.16 -7.44
C ASP A 144 0.95 6.71 -7.64
N SER A 145 -0.09 6.56 -8.49
CA SER A 145 -0.64 5.25 -8.82
C SER A 145 0.36 4.37 -9.55
N VAL A 146 0.62 3.20 -8.98
CA VAL A 146 1.58 2.22 -9.50
C VAL A 146 1.00 0.79 -9.39
N PRO A 147 1.50 -0.18 -10.18
CA PRO A 147 1.05 -1.56 -10.06
C PRO A 147 1.44 -2.19 -8.72
N ASN A 148 0.47 -2.86 -8.10
CA ASN A 148 0.68 -3.81 -7.02
C ASN A 148 0.79 -5.23 -7.60
N ALA A 149 1.55 -6.09 -6.92
CA ALA A 149 1.88 -7.39 -7.48
C ALA A 149 1.96 -8.52 -6.45
N ILE A 150 1.85 -9.73 -6.98
CA ILE A 150 2.16 -10.98 -6.29
C ILE A 150 3.67 -11.17 -6.35
N ALA A 151 4.32 -11.30 -5.18
CA ALA A 151 5.75 -11.55 -5.07
C ALA A 151 6.02 -13.06 -5.13
N ILE A 152 7.02 -13.46 -5.91
CA ILE A 152 7.41 -14.84 -6.19
C ILE A 152 8.92 -14.95 -6.03
N LYS A 153 9.42 -16.14 -5.70
CA LYS A 153 10.84 -16.39 -5.58
C LYS A 153 11.59 -15.95 -6.84
N LYS A 154 12.64 -15.19 -6.66
CA LYS A 154 13.49 -14.71 -7.75
C LYS A 154 14.03 -15.85 -8.61
N GLY A 155 13.79 -15.78 -9.92
CA GLY A 155 14.23 -16.77 -10.90
C GLY A 155 13.37 -18.03 -10.98
N ASP A 156 12.27 -18.14 -10.23
CA ASP A 156 11.30 -19.24 -10.38
C ASP A 156 10.33 -18.94 -11.52
N SER A 157 10.79 -19.14 -12.75
CA SER A 157 10.01 -18.88 -13.97
C SER A 157 8.75 -19.73 -14.06
N GLN A 158 8.81 -20.98 -13.59
CA GLN A 158 7.67 -21.91 -13.65
C GLN A 158 6.50 -21.39 -12.79
N THR A 159 6.77 -21.04 -11.55
CA THR A 159 5.75 -20.49 -10.63
C THR A 159 5.27 -19.13 -11.14
N THR A 160 6.17 -18.26 -11.60
CA THR A 160 5.84 -16.94 -12.11
C THR A 160 4.90 -17.00 -13.31
N GLU A 161 5.18 -17.87 -14.29
CA GLU A 161 4.29 -18.09 -15.44
C GLU A 161 2.94 -18.70 -15.05
N ALA A 162 2.93 -19.63 -14.09
CA ALA A 162 1.69 -20.25 -13.62
C ALA A 162 0.78 -19.22 -12.95
N VAL A 163 1.34 -18.35 -12.08
CA VAL A 163 0.61 -17.27 -11.42
C VAL A 163 0.11 -16.25 -12.44
N GLN A 164 0.95 -15.85 -13.40
CA GLN A 164 0.54 -14.92 -14.45
C GLN A 164 -0.63 -15.46 -15.28
N LYS A 165 -0.56 -16.72 -15.71
CA LYS A 165 -1.64 -17.38 -16.48
C LYS A 165 -2.92 -17.50 -15.63
N ALA A 166 -2.81 -17.82 -14.34
CA ALA A 166 -3.96 -17.89 -13.44
C ALA A 166 -4.64 -16.52 -13.27
N MET A 167 -3.86 -15.47 -13.04
CA MET A 167 -4.39 -14.10 -12.93
C MET A 167 -5.03 -13.65 -14.25
N GLN A 168 -4.37 -13.87 -15.40
CA GLN A 168 -4.93 -13.51 -16.70
C GLN A 168 -6.24 -14.24 -16.96
N LYS A 169 -6.33 -15.53 -16.60
CA LYS A 169 -7.59 -16.29 -16.73
C LYS A 169 -8.72 -15.67 -15.92
N LEU A 170 -8.46 -15.24 -14.67
CA LEU A 170 -9.47 -14.57 -13.83
C LEU A 170 -9.91 -13.23 -14.43
N MET A 171 -9.01 -12.52 -15.09
CA MET A 171 -9.32 -11.29 -15.83
C MET A 171 -10.20 -11.59 -17.04
N ASP A 172 -9.80 -12.58 -17.86
CA ASP A 172 -10.47 -12.93 -19.11
C ASP A 172 -11.88 -13.50 -18.90
N ASP A 173 -12.10 -14.29 -17.83
CA ASP A 173 -13.41 -14.87 -17.52
C ASP A 173 -14.35 -13.97 -16.71
N GLY A 174 -13.89 -12.76 -16.37
CA GLY A 174 -14.63 -11.74 -15.64
C GLY A 174 -14.75 -11.98 -14.13
N THR A 175 -14.15 -13.03 -13.58
CA THR A 175 -14.12 -13.31 -12.13
C THR A 175 -13.42 -12.18 -11.38
N TYR A 176 -12.27 -11.74 -11.90
CA TYR A 176 -11.49 -10.62 -11.37
C TYR A 176 -12.35 -9.34 -11.26
N GLY A 177 -13.00 -8.94 -12.33
CA GLY A 177 -13.86 -7.75 -12.33
C GLY A 177 -15.00 -7.81 -11.30
N LYS A 178 -15.63 -8.99 -11.13
CA LYS A 178 -16.68 -9.19 -10.11
C LYS A 178 -16.14 -9.06 -8.69
N ILE A 179 -14.91 -9.54 -8.43
CA ILE A 179 -14.26 -9.39 -7.12
C ILE A 179 -14.00 -7.91 -6.85
N LEU A 180 -13.42 -7.18 -7.79
CA LEU A 180 -13.15 -5.74 -7.61
C LEU A 180 -14.44 -4.95 -7.38
N GLN A 181 -15.51 -5.25 -8.13
CA GLN A 181 -16.82 -4.64 -7.95
C GLN A 181 -17.40 -4.92 -6.57
N HIS A 182 -17.27 -6.15 -6.07
CA HIS A 182 -17.75 -6.50 -4.73
C HIS A 182 -17.08 -5.64 -3.64
N TRP A 183 -15.81 -5.28 -3.84
CA TRP A 183 -15.05 -4.48 -2.90
C TRP A 183 -15.04 -2.97 -3.21
N GLY A 184 -15.65 -2.54 -4.32
CA GLY A 184 -15.72 -1.13 -4.72
C GLY A 184 -14.37 -0.53 -5.11
N VAL A 185 -13.49 -1.35 -5.70
CA VAL A 185 -12.11 -0.96 -6.06
C VAL A 185 -11.82 -1.14 -7.56
N GLU A 186 -12.84 -1.04 -8.39
CA GLU A 186 -12.74 -1.24 -9.84
C GLU A 186 -11.77 -0.26 -10.52
N SER A 187 -11.56 0.90 -9.93
CA SER A 187 -10.65 1.93 -10.44
C SER A 187 -9.19 1.46 -10.52
N GLY A 188 -8.83 0.44 -9.74
CA GLY A 188 -7.49 -0.17 -9.76
C GLY A 188 -7.38 -1.38 -10.69
N ALA A 189 -8.41 -1.69 -11.50
CA ALA A 189 -8.40 -2.82 -12.39
C ALA A 189 -7.29 -2.75 -13.43
N LEU A 190 -6.67 -3.90 -13.71
CA LEU A 190 -5.75 -4.10 -14.83
C LEU A 190 -6.41 -5.00 -15.88
N ASP A 191 -6.14 -4.73 -17.15
CA ASP A 191 -6.58 -5.57 -18.26
C ASP A 191 -5.66 -6.77 -18.48
N LYS A 192 -4.42 -6.70 -17.95
CA LYS A 192 -3.39 -7.70 -18.18
C LYS A 192 -2.52 -7.88 -16.94
N ALA A 193 -2.26 -9.16 -16.62
CA ALA A 193 -1.26 -9.55 -15.65
C ALA A 193 0.13 -9.59 -16.30
N GLU A 194 1.06 -8.76 -15.84
CA GLU A 194 2.41 -8.66 -16.40
C GLU A 194 3.45 -9.18 -15.43
N ILE A 195 4.46 -9.89 -15.98
CA ILE A 195 5.64 -10.34 -15.23
C ILE A 195 6.65 -9.20 -15.21
N ASN A 196 7.08 -8.79 -14.01
CA ASN A 196 8.09 -7.76 -13.80
C ASN A 196 7.85 -6.51 -14.66
N PRO A 197 6.66 -5.88 -14.59
CA PRO A 197 6.39 -4.69 -15.39
C PRO A 197 7.41 -3.59 -15.08
N SER A 198 7.70 -2.75 -16.06
CA SER A 198 8.62 -1.62 -15.88
C SER A 198 8.05 -0.63 -14.87
N VAL A 199 8.88 -0.26 -13.90
CA VAL A 199 8.58 0.82 -12.94
C VAL A 199 9.45 2.03 -13.28
N GLY A 200 8.85 3.20 -13.26
CA GLY A 200 9.50 4.47 -13.61
C GLY A 200 10.71 4.82 -12.73
#